data_ae1fc5cd704324647d7d267daecf9032
#
_entry.id   ae1fc5cd704324647d7d267daecf9032
#
_cell.length_a   1.000
_cell.length_b   1.000
_cell.length_c   1.000
_cell.angle_alpha   90.00
_cell.angle_beta   90.00
_cell.angle_gamma   90.00
#
_symmetry.space_group_name_H-M   'P 1'
#
loop_
_entity.id
_entity.type
_entity.pdbx_description
1 polymer ?
#
loop_
_entity_poly.entity_id
_entity_poly.type
_entity_poly.pdbx_seq_one_letter_code
_entity_poly.pdbx_strand_id
1 'polypeptide(L)'
;MSRFSPSTPHYVYIINQPLQNNKFVCKIGFTKDANQRVKGLQVGSDKKLSVFKTFLVAYNRLDAYNIEQKIQRMFKTFKREGEWFAFNPVHLVNEVIPQIENFVKELDVKDEPLPITKVANALMTKEQYMKVKTRQVVLKAKKTLTIEQELELVVCENALARERNLERIISKEKMLAKKR
;
A
#
# COMPACT_ATOMS: atom_id res chain seq x y z
N MET A 1 2.60 -23.89 -14.90
CA MET A 1 1.36 -23.46 -14.22
C MET A 1 1.72 -22.39 -13.20
N SER A 2 1.54 -21.12 -13.54
CA SER A 2 1.77 -20.01 -12.62
C SER A 2 0.60 -19.97 -11.63
N ARG A 3 0.82 -20.39 -10.40
CA ARG A 3 -0.13 -20.20 -9.30
C ARG A 3 -0.15 -18.69 -9.00
N PHE A 4 -1.14 -17.98 -9.49
CA PHE A 4 -1.43 -16.64 -9.00
C PHE A 4 -1.83 -16.77 -7.53
N SER A 5 -0.88 -16.57 -6.63
CA SER A 5 -1.21 -16.33 -5.23
C SER A 5 -2.00 -15.04 -5.16
N PRO A 6 -3.13 -14.99 -4.46
CA PRO A 6 -3.83 -13.73 -4.24
C PRO A 6 -2.85 -12.73 -3.66
N SER A 7 -2.87 -11.51 -4.19
CA SER A 7 -2.04 -10.43 -3.66
C SER A 7 -2.43 -10.21 -2.21
N THR A 8 -1.47 -10.39 -1.32
CA THR A 8 -1.70 -10.28 0.12
C THR A 8 -1.14 -8.95 0.60
N PRO A 9 -1.91 -8.13 1.33
CA PRO A 9 -1.43 -6.88 1.85
C PRO A 9 -0.26 -7.10 2.82
N HIS A 10 0.75 -6.26 2.69
CA HIS A 10 1.89 -6.23 3.58
C HIS A 10 2.04 -4.83 4.16
N TYR A 11 2.35 -4.81 5.45
CA TYR A 11 2.46 -3.59 6.24
C TYR A 11 3.88 -3.46 6.76
N VAL A 12 4.44 -2.26 6.71
CA VAL A 12 5.54 -1.90 7.60
C VAL A 12 4.94 -1.54 8.95
N TYR A 13 5.53 -2.03 10.00
CA TYR A 13 5.08 -1.79 11.38
C TYR A 13 6.16 -1.08 12.19
N ILE A 14 5.71 -0.33 13.16
CA ILE A 14 6.50 0.15 14.29
C ILE A 14 5.97 -0.55 15.54
N ILE A 15 6.79 -1.41 16.14
CA ILE A 15 6.52 -2.04 17.43
C ILE A 15 7.38 -1.33 18.45
N ASN A 16 6.78 -0.91 19.57
CA ASN A 16 7.51 -0.31 20.68
C ASN A 16 7.76 -1.31 21.80
N GLN A 17 8.91 -1.16 22.44
CA GLN A 17 9.31 -1.85 23.66
C GLN A 17 9.65 -0.78 24.70
N PRO A 18 8.90 -0.71 25.82
CA PRO A 18 9.19 0.24 26.89
C PRO A 18 10.53 -0.13 27.57
N LEU A 19 11.30 0.89 27.86
CA LEU A 19 12.51 0.81 28.68
C LEU A 19 12.28 1.54 30.00
N GLN A 20 13.26 1.45 30.92
CA GLN A 20 13.22 2.24 32.14
C GLN A 20 13.31 3.74 31.85
N ASN A 21 12.82 4.59 32.77
CA ASN A 21 12.86 6.06 32.69
C ASN A 21 12.12 6.66 31.47
N ASN A 22 10.94 6.14 31.16
CA ASN A 22 10.09 6.62 30.06
C ASN A 22 10.77 6.60 28.67
N LYS A 23 11.86 5.86 28.55
CA LYS A 23 12.50 5.58 27.25
C LYS A 23 11.84 4.38 26.59
N PHE A 24 11.95 4.29 25.28
CA PHE A 24 11.57 3.08 24.57
C PHE A 24 12.45 2.89 23.33
N VAL A 25 12.47 1.69 22.84
CA VAL A 25 13.03 1.36 21.53
C VAL A 25 11.91 0.88 20.62
N CYS A 26 12.06 1.13 19.34
CA CYS A 26 11.12 0.73 18.32
C CYS A 26 11.76 -0.29 17.39
N LYS A 27 10.98 -1.31 17.04
CA LYS A 27 11.33 -2.22 15.94
C LYS A 27 10.58 -1.79 14.68
N ILE A 28 11.33 -1.60 13.59
CA ILE A 28 10.75 -1.38 12.25
C ILE A 28 10.94 -2.66 11.45
N GLY A 29 9.86 -3.20 10.93
CA GLY A 29 9.87 -4.40 10.11
C GLY A 29 8.61 -4.49 9.26
N PHE A 30 8.47 -5.54 8.46
CA PHE A 30 7.26 -5.75 7.66
C PHE A 30 6.57 -7.07 7.98
N THR A 31 5.27 -7.13 7.72
CA THR A 31 4.45 -8.32 7.97
C THR A 31 3.10 -8.23 7.22
N LYS A 32 2.40 -9.36 7.16
CA LYS A 32 0.99 -9.43 6.74
C LYS A 32 0.04 -9.12 7.90
N ASP A 33 0.44 -9.44 9.11
CA ASP A 33 -0.34 -9.26 10.34
C ASP A 33 0.57 -8.79 11.48
N ALA A 34 0.42 -7.52 11.87
CA ALA A 34 1.23 -6.91 12.92
C ALA A 34 0.92 -7.48 14.31
N ASN A 35 -0.34 -7.85 14.58
CA ASN A 35 -0.72 -8.39 15.88
C ASN A 35 -0.16 -9.81 16.07
N GLN A 36 -0.19 -10.64 15.03
CA GLN A 36 0.43 -11.96 15.07
C GLN A 36 1.97 -11.84 15.20
N ARG A 37 2.56 -10.84 14.51
CA ARG A 37 4.00 -10.57 14.59
C ARG A 37 4.43 -10.20 16.01
N VAL A 38 3.67 -9.32 16.70
CA VAL A 38 3.94 -8.95 18.10
C VAL A 38 3.88 -10.18 19.00
N LYS A 39 2.88 -11.03 18.87
CA LYS A 39 2.77 -12.27 19.64
C LYS A 39 4.00 -13.15 19.48
N GLY A 40 4.48 -13.32 18.22
CA GLY A 40 5.69 -14.10 17.95
C GLY A 40 6.96 -13.47 18.55
N LEU A 41 7.08 -12.15 18.51
CA LEU A 41 8.23 -11.43 19.10
C LEU A 41 8.18 -11.41 20.63
N GLN A 42 6.98 -11.42 21.22
CA GLN A 42 6.78 -11.39 22.68
C GLN A 42 7.35 -12.63 23.37
N VAL A 43 7.37 -13.78 22.69
CA VAL A 43 7.90 -15.04 23.25
C VAL A 43 9.37 -14.93 23.68
N GLY A 44 10.15 -14.11 22.95
CA GLY A 44 11.58 -13.89 23.27
C GLY A 44 11.86 -12.57 24.03
N SER A 45 10.81 -11.87 24.51
CA SER A 45 10.97 -10.58 25.19
C SER A 45 10.42 -10.62 26.61
N ASP A 46 11.23 -10.19 27.55
CA ASP A 46 10.86 -9.99 28.96
C ASP A 46 9.97 -8.74 29.16
N LYS A 47 9.92 -7.86 28.17
CA LYS A 47 9.17 -6.61 28.20
C LYS A 47 7.97 -6.66 27.27
N LYS A 48 6.89 -6.01 27.69
CA LYS A 48 5.67 -5.96 26.89
C LYS A 48 5.90 -5.21 25.59
N LEU A 49 5.67 -5.89 24.47
CA LEU A 49 5.70 -5.31 23.14
C LEU A 49 4.30 -4.87 22.71
N SER A 50 4.21 -3.78 21.97
CA SER A 50 2.94 -3.34 21.40
C SER A 50 3.13 -2.75 20.01
N VAL A 51 2.11 -2.93 19.14
CA VAL A 51 2.07 -2.24 17.85
C VAL A 51 1.82 -0.76 18.11
N PHE A 52 2.71 0.09 17.65
CA PHE A 52 2.55 1.54 17.74
C PHE A 52 1.85 2.09 16.49
N LYS A 53 2.30 1.69 15.31
CA LYS A 53 1.74 2.13 14.04
C LYS A 53 1.97 1.07 12.95
N THR A 54 1.09 1.03 11.97
CA THR A 54 1.25 0.22 10.74
C THR A 54 0.99 1.07 9.51
N PHE A 55 1.68 0.77 8.41
CA PHE A 55 1.55 1.44 7.13
C PHE A 55 1.39 0.36 6.05
N LEU A 56 0.31 0.41 5.28
CA LEU A 56 0.16 -0.45 4.11
C LEU A 56 1.18 -0.01 3.05
N VAL A 57 2.05 -0.92 2.60
CA VAL A 57 3.18 -0.56 1.73
C VAL A 57 3.23 -1.35 0.43
N ALA A 58 2.67 -2.55 0.37
CA ALA A 58 2.69 -3.38 -0.83
C ALA A 58 1.69 -4.54 -0.74
N TYR A 59 1.42 -5.17 -1.89
CA TYR A 59 0.61 -6.39 -1.98
C TYR A 59 1.44 -7.63 -2.32
N ASN A 60 2.76 -7.53 -2.24
CA ASN A 60 3.68 -8.66 -2.35
C ASN A 60 4.85 -8.50 -1.37
N ARG A 61 5.47 -9.62 -1.05
CA ARG A 61 6.52 -9.70 -0.03
C ARG A 61 7.80 -8.98 -0.45
N LEU A 62 8.18 -9.04 -1.72
CA LEU A 62 9.45 -8.48 -2.20
C LEU A 62 9.43 -6.96 -2.14
N ASP A 63 8.35 -6.35 -2.60
CA ASP A 63 8.20 -4.89 -2.54
C ASP A 63 8.13 -4.41 -1.09
N ALA A 64 7.37 -5.11 -0.22
CA ALA A 64 7.30 -4.79 1.20
C ALA A 64 8.69 -4.85 1.88
N TYR A 65 9.49 -5.85 1.56
CA TYR A 65 10.87 -5.94 2.04
C TYR A 65 11.73 -4.78 1.54
N ASN A 66 11.67 -4.46 0.25
CA ASN A 66 12.43 -3.36 -0.34
C ASN A 66 12.07 -2.00 0.28
N ILE A 67 10.77 -1.79 0.53
CA ILE A 67 10.27 -0.57 1.17
C ILE A 67 10.72 -0.49 2.63
N GLU A 68 10.60 -1.57 3.36
CA GLU A 68 11.08 -1.66 4.75
C GLU A 68 12.56 -1.34 4.84
N GLN A 69 13.41 -1.88 3.96
CA GLN A 69 14.84 -1.57 3.89
C GLN A 69 15.10 -0.08 3.59
N LYS A 70 14.31 0.55 2.73
CA LYS A 70 14.42 2.00 2.47
C LYS A 70 14.07 2.81 3.72
N ILE A 71 12.97 2.49 4.40
CA ILE A 71 12.56 3.15 5.64
C ILE A 71 13.62 2.98 6.73
N GLN A 72 14.18 1.79 6.91
CA GLN A 72 15.26 1.58 7.88
C GLN A 72 16.51 2.41 7.57
N ARG A 73 16.84 2.61 6.28
CA ARG A 73 17.97 3.48 5.86
C ARG A 73 17.73 4.95 6.16
N MET A 74 16.49 5.45 6.02
CA MET A 74 16.14 6.83 6.37
C MET A 74 16.51 7.16 7.82
N PHE A 75 16.38 6.17 8.71
CA PHE A 75 16.62 6.34 10.15
C PHE A 75 17.90 5.65 10.66
N LYS A 76 18.87 5.41 9.78
CA LYS A 76 20.09 4.69 10.08
C LYS A 76 20.85 5.25 11.31
N THR A 77 20.82 6.57 11.51
CA THR A 77 21.49 7.25 12.64
C THR A 77 20.90 6.87 14.00
N PHE A 78 19.64 6.44 14.03
CA PHE A 78 18.94 6.02 15.25
C PHE A 78 19.00 4.50 15.47
N LYS A 79 19.58 3.76 14.51
CA LYS A 79 19.65 2.30 14.56
C LYS A 79 20.55 1.86 15.71
N ARG A 80 20.08 0.84 16.45
CA ARG A 80 20.85 0.12 17.45
C ARG A 80 21.26 -1.24 16.87
N GLU A 81 20.69 -2.29 17.38
CA GLU A 81 20.99 -3.65 16.97
C GLU A 81 19.87 -4.22 16.09
N GLY A 82 20.23 -4.92 15.01
CA GLY A 82 19.28 -5.54 14.08
C GLY A 82 18.31 -4.52 13.47
N GLU A 83 17.01 -4.67 13.73
CA GLU A 83 15.92 -3.82 13.25
C GLU A 83 15.36 -2.90 14.35
N TRP A 84 16.12 -2.71 15.46
CA TRP A 84 15.75 -1.86 16.59
C TRP A 84 16.33 -0.46 16.45
N PHE A 85 15.54 0.54 16.81
CA PHE A 85 15.84 1.97 16.72
C PHE A 85 15.55 2.65 18.06
N ALA A 86 16.41 3.58 18.45
CA ALA A 86 16.21 4.38 19.65
C ALA A 86 15.72 5.78 19.27
N PHE A 87 14.41 5.99 19.28
CA PHE A 87 13.81 7.28 19.07
C PHE A 87 13.43 7.94 20.40
N ASN A 88 13.53 9.25 20.47
CA ASN A 88 12.83 10.02 21.48
C ASN A 88 11.32 9.96 21.17
N PRO A 89 10.41 9.80 22.15
CA PRO A 89 8.96 9.76 21.93
C PRO A 89 8.42 10.92 21.11
N VAL A 90 8.87 12.14 21.41
CA VAL A 90 8.45 13.35 20.69
C VAL A 90 8.94 13.31 19.23
N HIS A 91 10.19 12.92 19.01
CA HIS A 91 10.78 12.76 17.67
C HIS A 91 10.05 11.69 16.87
N LEU A 92 9.71 10.54 17.49
CA LEU A 92 8.97 9.48 16.83
C LEU A 92 7.62 9.97 16.29
N VAL A 93 6.85 10.69 17.10
CA VAL A 93 5.49 11.14 16.74
C VAL A 93 5.54 12.30 15.75
N ASN A 94 6.42 13.28 15.96
CA ASN A 94 6.40 14.54 15.22
C ASN A 94 7.24 14.50 13.94
N GLU A 95 8.19 13.58 13.81
CA GLU A 95 9.11 13.55 12.69
C GLU A 95 9.14 12.18 11.99
N VAL A 96 9.41 11.11 12.72
CA VAL A 96 9.60 9.77 12.12
C VAL A 96 8.32 9.27 11.45
N ILE A 97 7.19 9.32 12.16
CA ILE A 97 5.89 8.87 11.62
C ILE A 97 5.47 9.71 10.42
N PRO A 98 5.46 11.06 10.46
CA PRO A 98 5.13 11.87 9.30
C PRO A 98 6.05 11.63 8.10
N GLN A 99 7.34 11.43 8.29
CA GLN A 99 8.27 11.10 7.20
C GLN A 99 7.91 9.75 6.56
N ILE A 100 7.60 8.72 7.35
CA ILE A 100 7.16 7.43 6.81
C ILE A 100 5.82 7.57 6.09
N GLU A 101 4.85 8.31 6.65
CA GLU A 101 3.56 8.54 6.01
C GLU A 101 3.68 9.24 4.65
N ASN A 102 4.53 10.26 4.57
CA ASN A 102 4.79 10.97 3.32
C ASN A 102 5.47 10.04 2.31
N PHE A 103 6.50 9.30 2.73
CA PHE A 103 7.17 8.33 1.87
C PHE A 103 6.20 7.25 1.36
N VAL A 104 5.31 6.72 2.22
CA VAL A 104 4.32 5.71 1.81
C VAL A 104 3.26 6.30 0.88
N LYS A 105 2.85 7.56 1.05
CA LYS A 105 1.95 8.26 0.11
C LYS A 105 2.56 8.38 -1.29
N GLU A 106 3.87 8.65 -1.38
CA GLU A 106 4.59 8.76 -2.64
C GLU A 106 4.76 7.40 -3.37
N LEU A 107 4.62 6.27 -2.65
CA LEU A 107 4.75 4.94 -3.24
C LEU A 107 3.58 4.58 -4.16
N ASP A 108 2.49 5.36 -4.20
CA ASP A 108 1.27 5.05 -4.96
C ASP A 108 0.89 3.56 -4.81
N VAL A 109 0.83 3.12 -3.54
CA VAL A 109 0.43 1.74 -3.22
C VAL A 109 -0.99 1.57 -3.73
N LYS A 110 -1.08 1.05 -4.95
CA LYS A 110 -2.36 0.83 -5.62
C LYS A 110 -3.22 -0.04 -4.74
N ASP A 111 -4.45 0.42 -4.57
CA ASP A 111 -5.48 -0.20 -3.75
C ASP A 111 -5.47 -1.73 -3.81
N GLU A 112 -5.82 -2.34 -2.67
CA GLU A 112 -6.08 -3.77 -2.52
C GLU A 112 -6.75 -4.32 -3.79
N PRO A 113 -6.24 -5.41 -4.39
CA PRO A 113 -6.99 -6.07 -5.45
C PRO A 113 -8.34 -6.48 -4.88
N LEU A 114 -9.35 -5.76 -5.33
CA LEU A 114 -10.72 -5.96 -4.87
C LEU A 114 -11.11 -7.42 -5.08
N PRO A 115 -11.70 -8.10 -4.08
CA PRO A 115 -12.30 -9.41 -4.30
C PRO A 115 -13.23 -9.34 -5.51
N ILE A 116 -13.31 -10.41 -6.32
CA ILE A 116 -14.02 -10.41 -7.62
C ILE A 116 -15.42 -9.83 -7.53
N THR A 117 -16.13 -10.08 -6.43
CA THR A 117 -17.43 -9.48 -6.14
C THR A 117 -17.37 -7.95 -6.02
N LYS A 118 -16.32 -7.40 -5.39
CA LYS A 118 -16.09 -5.95 -5.31
C LYS A 118 -15.60 -5.38 -6.63
N VAL A 119 -14.81 -6.15 -7.41
CA VAL A 119 -14.36 -5.76 -8.76
C VAL A 119 -15.55 -5.65 -9.70
N ALA A 120 -16.46 -6.62 -9.68
CA ALA A 120 -17.68 -6.58 -10.49
C ALA A 120 -18.55 -5.36 -10.15
N ASN A 121 -18.65 -5.01 -8.86
CA ASN A 121 -19.39 -3.82 -8.40
C ASN A 121 -18.64 -2.49 -8.65
N ALA A 122 -17.33 -2.55 -8.93
CA ALA A 122 -16.50 -1.38 -9.22
C ALA A 122 -16.48 -1.01 -10.71
N LEU A 123 -17.05 -1.87 -11.58
CA LEU A 123 -17.20 -1.54 -12.99
C LEU A 123 -18.12 -0.33 -13.16
N MET A 124 -17.73 0.55 -14.07
CA MET A 124 -18.60 1.65 -14.47
C MET A 124 -19.91 1.12 -15.07
N THR A 125 -21.01 1.80 -14.82
CA THR A 125 -22.21 1.56 -15.59
C THR A 125 -21.96 1.89 -17.07
N LYS A 126 -22.72 1.27 -17.97
CA LYS A 126 -22.62 1.57 -19.41
C LYS A 126 -22.73 3.08 -19.70
N GLU A 127 -23.59 3.77 -18.97
CA GLU A 127 -23.76 5.21 -19.09
C GLU A 127 -22.52 5.99 -18.66
N GLN A 128 -21.95 5.66 -17.50
CA GLN A 128 -20.70 6.26 -16.99
C GLN A 128 -19.54 6.04 -17.96
N TYR A 129 -19.37 4.81 -18.45
CA TYR A 129 -18.34 4.47 -19.44
C TYR A 129 -18.50 5.31 -20.72
N MET A 130 -19.71 5.44 -21.23
CA MET A 130 -19.98 6.24 -22.42
C MET A 130 -19.70 7.73 -22.19
N LYS A 131 -20.06 8.29 -21.04
CA LYS A 131 -19.73 9.68 -20.68
C LYS A 131 -18.22 9.93 -20.69
N VAL A 132 -17.44 9.08 -20.04
CA VAL A 132 -15.97 9.19 -19.98
C VAL A 132 -15.36 9.04 -21.37
N LYS A 133 -15.80 8.05 -22.15
CA LYS A 133 -15.33 7.82 -23.52
C LYS A 133 -15.63 8.98 -24.45
N THR A 134 -16.86 9.51 -24.42
CA THR A 134 -17.25 10.68 -25.22
C THR A 134 -16.39 11.89 -24.85
N ARG A 135 -16.18 12.13 -23.55
CA ARG A 135 -15.33 13.24 -23.09
C ARG A 135 -13.89 13.10 -23.56
N GLN A 136 -13.31 11.90 -23.50
CA GLN A 136 -11.97 11.61 -24.04
C GLN A 136 -11.89 11.95 -25.55
N VAL A 137 -12.87 11.53 -26.33
CA VAL A 137 -12.91 11.80 -27.79
C VAL A 137 -12.97 13.31 -28.06
N VAL A 138 -13.81 14.03 -27.32
CA VAL A 138 -13.93 15.49 -27.45
C VAL A 138 -12.60 16.19 -27.12
N LEU A 139 -11.93 15.79 -26.07
CA LEU A 139 -10.65 16.37 -25.69
C LEU A 139 -9.56 16.05 -26.73
N LYS A 140 -9.48 14.82 -27.22
CA LYS A 140 -8.50 14.41 -28.25
C LYS A 140 -8.73 15.10 -29.62
N ALA A 141 -9.93 15.53 -29.91
CA ALA A 141 -10.24 16.25 -31.14
C ALA A 141 -9.81 17.73 -31.17
N LYS A 142 -9.44 18.28 -29.99
CA LYS A 142 -8.97 19.67 -29.89
C LYS A 142 -7.50 19.77 -30.33
N LYS A 143 -7.19 20.79 -31.13
CA LYS A 143 -5.81 21.06 -31.57
C LYS A 143 -4.89 21.54 -30.44
N THR A 144 -5.45 22.28 -29.49
CA THR A 144 -4.73 22.78 -28.29
C THR A 144 -5.58 22.53 -27.05
N LEU A 145 -4.97 22.09 -25.99
CA LEU A 145 -5.60 21.86 -24.70
C LEU A 145 -5.07 22.88 -23.68
N THR A 146 -5.91 23.30 -22.76
CA THR A 146 -5.44 23.96 -21.54
C THR A 146 -4.89 22.93 -20.58
N ILE A 147 -4.07 23.35 -19.59
CA ILE A 147 -3.50 22.46 -18.56
C ILE A 147 -4.60 21.66 -17.85
N GLU A 148 -5.74 22.29 -17.52
CA GLU A 148 -6.88 21.62 -16.92
C GLU A 148 -7.47 20.54 -17.84
N GLN A 149 -7.55 20.80 -19.15
CA GLN A 149 -8.04 19.83 -20.13
C GLN A 149 -7.06 18.69 -20.36
N GLU A 150 -5.76 18.94 -20.29
CA GLU A 150 -4.74 17.88 -20.33
C GLU A 150 -4.87 16.95 -19.12
N LEU A 151 -5.00 17.50 -17.92
CA LEU A 151 -5.25 16.73 -16.71
C LEU A 151 -6.56 15.92 -16.82
N GLU A 152 -7.63 16.53 -17.32
CA GLU A 152 -8.91 15.83 -17.51
C GLU A 152 -8.77 14.68 -18.52
N LEU A 153 -8.01 14.87 -19.60
CA LEU A 153 -7.74 13.82 -20.59
C LEU A 153 -7.01 12.64 -19.95
N VAL A 154 -6.00 12.89 -19.13
CA VAL A 154 -5.26 11.87 -18.37
C VAL A 154 -6.19 11.11 -17.42
N VAL A 155 -7.09 11.80 -16.73
CA VAL A 155 -8.10 11.16 -15.86
C VAL A 155 -9.02 10.25 -16.66
N CYS A 156 -9.52 10.69 -17.83
CA CYS A 156 -10.35 9.86 -18.69
C CYS A 156 -9.61 8.61 -19.19
N GLU A 157 -8.36 8.75 -19.59
CA GLU A 157 -7.53 7.64 -20.07
C GLU A 157 -7.28 6.61 -18.99
N ASN A 158 -6.95 7.05 -17.78
CA ASN A 158 -6.74 6.18 -16.64
C ASN A 158 -8.03 5.44 -16.24
N ALA A 159 -9.17 6.13 -16.23
CA ALA A 159 -10.46 5.52 -15.93
C ALA A 159 -10.83 4.41 -16.94
N LEU A 160 -10.65 4.67 -18.24
CA LEU A 160 -10.92 3.67 -19.29
C LEU A 160 -9.91 2.52 -19.30
N ALA A 161 -8.64 2.77 -18.94
CA ALA A 161 -7.63 1.73 -18.79
C ALA A 161 -7.95 0.83 -17.59
N ARG A 162 -8.37 1.41 -16.46
CA ARG A 162 -8.83 0.68 -15.28
C ARG A 162 -9.99 -0.24 -15.62
N GLU A 163 -11.00 0.27 -16.30
CA GLU A 163 -12.18 -0.51 -16.71
C GLU A 163 -11.81 -1.73 -17.54
N ARG A 164 -11.00 -1.56 -18.59
CA ARG A 164 -10.49 -2.67 -19.42
C ARG A 164 -9.71 -3.72 -18.60
N ASN A 165 -8.95 -3.30 -17.61
CA ASN A 165 -8.22 -4.22 -16.73
C ASN A 165 -9.17 -5.02 -15.84
N LEU A 166 -10.20 -4.38 -15.29
CA LEU A 166 -11.23 -5.03 -14.48
C LEU A 166 -12.01 -6.08 -15.28
N GLU A 167 -12.42 -5.73 -16.51
CA GLU A 167 -13.10 -6.67 -17.42
C GLU A 167 -12.23 -7.90 -17.74
N ARG A 168 -10.90 -7.69 -17.95
CA ARG A 168 -9.96 -8.80 -18.19
C ARG A 168 -9.83 -9.72 -16.97
N ILE A 169 -9.81 -9.16 -15.77
CA ILE A 169 -9.75 -9.93 -14.52
C ILE A 169 -11.02 -10.78 -14.38
N ILE A 170 -12.19 -10.18 -14.53
CA ILE A 170 -13.48 -10.87 -14.42
C ILE A 170 -13.60 -12.00 -15.47
N SER A 171 -13.17 -11.71 -16.72
CA SER A 171 -13.21 -12.70 -17.79
C SER A 171 -12.30 -13.89 -17.53
N LYS A 172 -11.09 -13.67 -17.01
CA LYS A 172 -10.16 -14.73 -16.63
C LYS A 172 -10.73 -15.61 -15.51
N GLU A 173 -11.34 -15.01 -14.50
CA GLU A 173 -11.92 -15.73 -13.37
C GLU A 173 -13.13 -16.56 -13.78
N LYS A 174 -14.02 -16.03 -14.64
CA LYS A 174 -15.13 -16.77 -15.20
C LYS A 174 -14.66 -17.99 -15.99
N MET A 175 -13.54 -17.87 -16.72
CA MET A 175 -12.92 -18.99 -17.44
C MET A 175 -12.37 -20.05 -16.50
N LEU A 176 -11.75 -19.65 -15.39
CA LEU A 176 -11.22 -20.57 -14.38
C LEU A 176 -12.33 -21.29 -13.62
N ALA A 177 -13.43 -20.59 -13.31
CA ALA A 177 -14.59 -21.19 -12.64
C ALA A 177 -15.30 -22.26 -13.50
N LYS A 178 -15.28 -22.13 -14.82
CA LYS A 178 -15.85 -23.15 -15.74
C LYS A 178 -14.99 -24.40 -15.93
N LYS A 179 -13.72 -24.36 -15.48
CA LYS A 179 -12.78 -25.50 -15.60
C LYS A 179 -12.66 -26.31 -14.29
N ARG A 180 -13.39 -25.92 -13.27
CA ARG A 180 -13.57 -26.65 -12.00
C ARG A 180 -14.89 -27.35 -11.98
#